data_0a4de07bfd716e0d141b066c994f2ccd
#
_entry.id   0a4de07bfd716e0d141b066c994f2ccd
#
_cell.length_a   1.000
_cell.length_b   1.000
_cell.length_c   1.000
_cell.angle_alpha   90.00
_cell.angle_beta   90.00
_cell.angle_gamma   90.00
#
_symmetry.space_group_name_H-M   'P 1'
#
loop_
_entity.id
_entity.type
_entity.pdbx_description
1 polymer ?
#
loop_
_entity_poly.entity_id
_entity_poly.type
_entity_poly.pdbx_seq_one_letter_code
_entity_poly.pdbx_strand_id
1 'polypeptide(L)'
;NIKYAFYRTHYVNNDDKQVKIDNLYKQKEVYISSANEYEIKEFWRVSASYDFLWNTLDADVYGFVKPDRISQFLSVATALNLDRFKVQASALATFIHDRIKGQEAPADKHVLSPAVFMNGYPLRNKDFSIRAFYKQSFRMPTFNDLYYADMGNSKLSPERVTQYNIGLLYDHTSNRIISAARLSADVYYNRVKDKIVAYPKGQQFRWTMLNLGLVDIRGIDVTGLLTLNPYKDLYFTLRCQYTFQRAIDVTNPADNYYRDQIPYIPRHSGAAVANVQWEGWSLNYSWIYVGERYNQQENIRYNYTQPWYTSDLSLSKDFQLGKVSLRGLIEINNLLSQDYDVILNYPMPKRNYRFTITVEI
;
A
#
# COMPACT_ATOMS: atom_id res chain seq x y z
N ASN A 1 -23.52 0.59 -9.42
CA ASN A 1 -22.57 1.69 -9.61
C ASN A 1 -22.04 1.64 -11.04
N ILE A 2 -21.99 2.79 -11.72
CA ILE A 2 -21.44 2.93 -13.08
C ILE A 2 -20.47 4.12 -13.05
N LYS A 3 -19.25 3.92 -13.58
CA LYS A 3 -18.24 4.96 -13.67
C LYS A 3 -17.60 4.95 -15.06
N TYR A 4 -17.44 6.11 -15.64
CA TYR A 4 -16.58 6.35 -16.80
C TYR A 4 -15.43 7.25 -16.38
N ALA A 5 -14.20 6.91 -16.77
CA ALA A 5 -13.02 7.72 -16.53
C ALA A 5 -12.21 7.87 -17.83
N PHE A 6 -11.66 9.07 -18.02
CA PHE A 6 -10.74 9.39 -19.09
C PHE A 6 -9.50 10.05 -18.49
N TYR A 7 -8.35 9.43 -18.74
CA TYR A 7 -7.06 9.93 -18.30
C TYR A 7 -6.22 10.35 -19.49
N ARG A 8 -5.54 11.48 -19.35
CA ARG A 8 -4.58 11.98 -20.32
C ARG A 8 -3.28 12.28 -19.58
N THR A 9 -2.20 11.61 -19.97
CA THR A 9 -0.87 11.79 -19.41
C THR A 9 0.07 12.25 -20.50
N HIS A 10 0.70 13.41 -20.34
CA HIS A 10 1.72 13.92 -21.22
C HIS A 10 3.08 13.74 -20.54
N TYR A 11 3.92 12.90 -21.09
CA TYR A 11 5.26 12.62 -20.57
C TYR A 11 6.30 13.27 -21.47
N VAL A 12 7.04 14.22 -20.89
CA VAL A 12 8.08 14.99 -21.61
C VAL A 12 9.42 14.80 -20.89
N ASN A 13 10.43 14.36 -21.63
CA ASN A 13 11.81 14.37 -21.19
C ASN A 13 12.67 15.15 -22.22
N ASN A 14 13.11 16.32 -21.83
CA ASN A 14 13.92 17.23 -22.66
C ASN A 14 15.40 17.23 -22.25
N ASP A 15 15.86 16.26 -21.46
CA ASP A 15 17.26 16.15 -21.10
C ASP A 15 18.13 15.93 -22.35
N ASP A 16 19.02 16.88 -22.62
CA ASP A 16 19.91 16.82 -23.79
C ASP A 16 20.93 15.66 -23.74
N LYS A 17 21.11 15.04 -22.58
CA LYS A 17 21.95 13.85 -22.39
C LYS A 17 21.22 12.53 -22.63
N GLN A 18 19.91 12.59 -22.89
CA GLN A 18 19.07 11.42 -23.10
C GLN A 18 18.26 11.54 -24.41
N VAL A 19 17.61 10.45 -24.81
CA VAL A 19 16.64 10.49 -25.90
C VAL A 19 15.48 11.39 -25.47
N LYS A 20 15.23 12.44 -26.27
CA LYS A 20 14.07 13.31 -26.02
C LYS A 20 12.78 12.52 -26.19
N ILE A 21 11.92 12.65 -25.21
CA ILE A 21 10.62 11.97 -25.17
C ILE A 21 9.55 13.04 -25.06
N ASP A 22 8.55 12.93 -25.91
CA ASP A 22 7.35 13.77 -25.88
C ASP A 22 6.17 12.88 -26.29
N ASN A 23 5.58 12.19 -25.31
CA ASN A 23 4.56 11.18 -25.55
C ASN A 23 3.26 11.52 -24.82
N LEU A 24 2.16 11.39 -25.53
CA LEU A 24 0.81 11.58 -25.00
C LEU A 24 0.08 10.24 -24.90
N TYR A 25 -0.27 9.87 -23.68
CA TYR A 25 -1.06 8.67 -23.37
C TYR A 25 -2.50 9.05 -23.08
N LYS A 26 -3.44 8.28 -23.60
CA LYS A 26 -4.89 8.44 -23.40
C LYS A 26 -5.46 7.10 -22.95
N GLN A 27 -5.99 7.05 -21.74
CA GLN A 27 -6.66 5.86 -21.21
C GLN A 27 -8.14 6.14 -21.01
N LYS A 28 -8.98 5.20 -21.41
CA LYS A 28 -10.43 5.19 -21.13
C LYS A 28 -10.76 3.98 -20.28
N GLU A 29 -11.71 4.16 -19.38
CA GLU A 29 -12.16 3.13 -18.48
C GLU A 29 -13.66 3.21 -18.30
N VAL A 30 -14.34 2.06 -18.43
CA VAL A 30 -15.75 1.88 -18.06
C VAL A 30 -15.81 0.82 -16.97
N TYR A 31 -16.35 1.17 -15.82
CA TYR A 31 -16.54 0.27 -14.70
C TYR A 31 -18.02 0.19 -14.34
N ILE A 32 -18.52 -1.03 -14.19
CA ILE A 32 -19.89 -1.33 -13.79
C ILE A 32 -19.81 -2.32 -12.64
N SER A 33 -20.50 -2.05 -11.53
CA SER A 33 -20.54 -2.95 -10.39
C SER A 33 -21.94 -3.12 -9.82
N SER A 34 -22.21 -4.33 -9.35
CA SER A 34 -23.38 -4.68 -8.55
C SER A 34 -22.92 -5.49 -7.34
N ALA A 35 -23.38 -5.11 -6.17
CA ALA A 35 -23.13 -5.86 -4.93
C ALA A 35 -24.44 -6.03 -4.19
N ASN A 36 -24.70 -7.26 -3.75
CA ASN A 36 -25.90 -7.64 -3.05
C ASN A 36 -25.51 -8.40 -1.79
N GLU A 37 -26.12 -8.05 -0.67
CA GLU A 37 -25.98 -8.74 0.61
C GLU A 37 -27.37 -9.19 1.06
N TYR A 38 -27.42 -10.40 1.55
CA TYR A 38 -28.63 -11.00 2.09
C TYR A 38 -28.37 -11.52 3.49
N GLU A 39 -29.17 -11.07 4.45
CA GLU A 39 -29.15 -11.52 5.83
C GLU A 39 -30.06 -12.73 5.97
N ILE A 40 -29.47 -13.92 6.14
CA ILE A 40 -30.22 -15.16 6.34
C ILE A 40 -30.73 -15.23 7.77
N LYS A 41 -29.88 -14.80 8.71
CA LYS A 41 -30.16 -14.66 10.15
C LYS A 41 -29.30 -13.53 10.70
N GLU A 42 -29.64 -12.96 11.86
CA GLU A 42 -28.88 -11.90 12.54
C GLU A 42 -27.36 -12.17 12.62
N PHE A 43 -26.98 -13.45 12.72
CA PHE A 43 -25.60 -13.89 12.82
C PHE A 43 -25.01 -14.41 11.49
N TRP A 44 -25.81 -14.56 10.43
CA TRP A 44 -25.37 -15.14 9.16
C TRP A 44 -25.77 -14.31 7.96
N ARG A 45 -24.78 -13.83 7.24
CA ARG A 45 -24.93 -13.05 6.00
C ARG A 45 -24.22 -13.73 4.84
N VAL A 46 -24.78 -13.58 3.67
CA VAL A 46 -24.22 -14.03 2.38
C VAL A 46 -24.21 -12.84 1.44
N SER A 47 -23.15 -12.67 0.71
CA SER A 47 -23.06 -11.61 -0.30
C SER A 47 -22.52 -12.14 -1.61
N ALA A 48 -22.97 -11.50 -2.70
CA ALA A 48 -22.48 -11.74 -4.05
C ALA A 48 -22.23 -10.39 -4.73
N SER A 49 -21.12 -10.27 -5.44
CA SER A 49 -20.84 -9.11 -6.26
C SER A 49 -20.35 -9.49 -7.65
N TYR A 50 -20.66 -8.65 -8.61
CA TYR A 50 -20.13 -8.72 -9.96
C TYR A 50 -19.62 -7.36 -10.38
N ASP A 51 -18.36 -7.34 -10.86
CA ASP A 51 -17.72 -6.15 -11.37
C ASP A 51 -17.27 -6.40 -12.81
N PHE A 52 -17.59 -5.47 -13.69
CA PHE A 52 -17.13 -5.41 -15.07
C PHE A 52 -16.25 -4.18 -15.25
N LEU A 53 -15.06 -4.37 -15.80
CA LEU A 53 -14.12 -3.32 -16.13
C LEU A 53 -13.65 -3.47 -17.58
N TRP A 54 -13.90 -2.48 -18.39
CA TRP A 54 -13.27 -2.32 -19.70
C TRP A 54 -12.31 -1.14 -19.67
N ASN A 55 -11.07 -1.35 -20.09
CA ASN A 55 -10.09 -0.30 -20.21
C ASN A 55 -9.29 -0.43 -21.51
N THR A 56 -8.89 0.72 -22.07
CA THR A 56 -8.07 0.80 -23.27
C THR A 56 -7.01 1.88 -23.11
N LEU A 57 -5.85 1.67 -23.73
CA LEU A 57 -4.75 2.64 -23.76
C LEU A 57 -4.40 2.95 -25.21
N ASP A 58 -4.25 4.24 -25.52
CA ASP A 58 -3.73 4.77 -26.77
C ASP A 58 -2.55 5.71 -26.50
N ALA A 59 -1.57 5.75 -27.39
CA ALA A 59 -0.46 6.69 -27.30
C ALA A 59 0.01 7.12 -28.70
N ASP A 60 0.62 8.30 -28.78
CA ASP A 60 1.21 8.84 -30.01
C ASP A 60 2.64 8.34 -30.24
N VAL A 61 3.00 7.21 -29.65
CA VAL A 61 4.28 6.53 -29.82
C VAL A 61 4.28 5.72 -31.11
N TYR A 62 5.36 5.83 -31.88
CA TYR A 62 5.51 5.04 -33.11
C TYR A 62 5.42 3.53 -32.83
N GLY A 63 4.56 2.85 -33.60
CA GLY A 63 4.35 1.40 -33.44
C GLY A 63 3.60 1.00 -32.13
N PHE A 64 2.94 1.96 -31.47
CA PHE A 64 2.19 1.66 -30.25
C PHE A 64 1.05 0.66 -30.49
N VAL A 65 1.02 -0.36 -29.66
CA VAL A 65 0.04 -1.46 -29.71
C VAL A 65 -1.17 -1.12 -28.85
N LYS A 66 -2.21 -0.56 -29.39
CA LYS A 66 -3.42 -0.16 -28.66
C LYS A 66 -4.07 -1.35 -27.92
N PRO A 67 -3.78 -1.55 -26.61
CA PRO A 67 -4.38 -2.66 -25.86
C PRO A 67 -5.78 -2.30 -25.41
N ASP A 68 -6.66 -3.30 -25.47
CA ASP A 68 -7.97 -3.32 -24.84
C ASP A 68 -8.03 -4.49 -23.87
N ARG A 69 -8.54 -4.27 -22.65
CA ARG A 69 -8.74 -5.29 -21.63
C ARG A 69 -10.18 -5.29 -21.13
N ILE A 70 -10.77 -6.47 -21.11
CA ILE A 70 -12.01 -6.74 -20.40
C ILE A 70 -11.66 -7.58 -19.18
N SER A 71 -12.05 -7.09 -18.01
CA SER A 71 -11.89 -7.81 -16.75
C SER A 71 -13.26 -7.98 -16.09
N GLN A 72 -13.57 -9.20 -15.69
CA GLN A 72 -14.80 -9.53 -14.97
C GLN A 72 -14.43 -10.19 -13.65
N PHE A 73 -15.09 -9.77 -12.59
CA PHE A 73 -14.86 -10.27 -11.25
C PHE A 73 -16.19 -10.71 -10.65
N LEU A 74 -16.28 -11.97 -10.29
CA LEU A 74 -17.42 -12.53 -9.59
C LEU A 74 -16.99 -12.95 -8.19
N SER A 75 -17.56 -12.35 -7.16
CA SER A 75 -17.27 -12.68 -5.77
C SER A 75 -18.49 -13.23 -5.07
N VAL A 76 -18.27 -14.27 -4.28
CA VAL A 76 -19.26 -14.80 -3.33
C VAL A 76 -18.60 -14.85 -1.96
N ALA A 77 -19.31 -14.39 -0.93
CA ALA A 77 -18.82 -14.42 0.44
C ALA A 77 -19.93 -14.83 1.41
N THR A 78 -19.53 -15.43 2.53
CA THR A 78 -20.38 -15.71 3.68
C THR A 78 -19.70 -15.21 4.94
N ALA A 79 -20.49 -14.64 5.86
CA ALA A 79 -20.02 -14.13 7.13
C ALA A 79 -20.89 -14.67 8.27
N LEU A 80 -20.25 -15.30 9.24
CA LEU A 80 -20.84 -15.75 10.49
C LEU A 80 -20.33 -14.87 11.64
N ASN A 81 -21.25 -14.16 12.32
CA ASN A 81 -20.98 -13.27 13.44
C ASN A 81 -21.60 -13.84 14.72
N LEU A 82 -20.89 -14.76 15.36
CA LEU A 82 -21.26 -15.28 16.67
C LEU A 82 -20.73 -14.36 17.78
N ASP A 83 -21.25 -14.49 19.00
CA ASP A 83 -20.91 -13.59 20.12
C ASP A 83 -19.39 -13.45 20.34
N ARG A 84 -18.67 -14.58 20.32
CA ARG A 84 -17.21 -14.60 20.56
C ARG A 84 -16.38 -15.04 19.38
N PHE A 85 -16.99 -15.30 18.26
CA PHE A 85 -16.29 -15.82 17.10
C PHE A 85 -16.90 -15.27 15.81
N LYS A 86 -16.06 -14.72 14.94
CA LYS A 86 -16.45 -14.22 13.64
C LYS A 86 -15.65 -14.94 12.57
N VAL A 87 -16.33 -15.43 11.55
CA VAL A 87 -15.70 -16.04 10.37
C VAL A 87 -16.26 -15.41 9.12
N GLN A 88 -15.39 -15.10 8.20
CA GLN A 88 -15.76 -14.72 6.84
C GLN A 88 -14.99 -15.59 5.86
N ALA A 89 -15.69 -16.23 4.94
CA ALA A 89 -15.10 -16.94 3.83
C ALA A 89 -15.58 -16.32 2.52
N SER A 90 -14.68 -16.19 1.55
CA SER A 90 -15.00 -15.66 0.23
C SER A 90 -14.20 -16.34 -0.87
N ALA A 91 -14.74 -16.30 -2.08
CA ALA A 91 -14.06 -16.74 -3.28
C ALA A 91 -14.30 -15.70 -4.39
N LEU A 92 -13.21 -15.24 -5.01
CA LEU A 92 -13.23 -14.32 -6.14
C LEU A 92 -12.79 -15.05 -7.40
N ALA A 93 -13.68 -15.15 -8.37
CA ALA A 93 -13.36 -15.59 -9.72
C ALA A 93 -13.03 -14.37 -10.59
N THR A 94 -11.87 -14.39 -11.21
CA THR A 94 -11.36 -13.32 -12.09
C THR A 94 -11.21 -13.87 -13.49
N PHE A 95 -11.82 -13.18 -14.48
CA PHE A 95 -11.72 -13.47 -15.90
C PHE A 95 -11.15 -12.26 -16.62
N ILE A 96 -10.06 -12.44 -17.35
CA ILE A 96 -9.38 -11.34 -18.06
C ILE A 96 -9.18 -11.76 -19.50
N HIS A 97 -9.61 -10.89 -20.40
CA HIS A 97 -9.44 -11.03 -21.83
C HIS A 97 -8.77 -9.77 -22.39
N ASP A 98 -7.58 -9.94 -22.95
CA ASP A 98 -6.80 -8.86 -23.57
C ASP A 98 -6.93 -8.96 -25.10
N ARG A 99 -7.04 -7.80 -25.76
CA ARG A 99 -6.96 -7.65 -27.21
C ARG A 99 -5.87 -6.63 -27.54
N ILE A 100 -5.04 -6.95 -28.52
CA ILE A 100 -3.98 -6.05 -28.97
C ILE A 100 -4.12 -5.89 -30.48
N LYS A 101 -4.19 -4.65 -30.95
CA LYS A 101 -4.32 -4.38 -32.36
C LYS A 101 -3.03 -4.72 -33.11
N GLY A 102 -3.11 -5.65 -34.07
CA GLY A 102 -1.98 -6.00 -34.94
C GLY A 102 -0.93 -6.94 -34.37
N GLN A 103 -1.18 -7.51 -33.18
CA GLN A 103 -0.32 -8.50 -32.55
C GLN A 103 -1.17 -9.60 -31.88
N GLU A 104 -0.53 -10.73 -31.59
CA GLU A 104 -1.13 -11.79 -30.78
C GLU A 104 -1.31 -11.30 -29.33
N ALA A 105 -2.51 -11.42 -28.81
CA ALA A 105 -2.80 -11.03 -27.44
C ALA A 105 -2.36 -12.14 -26.47
N PRO A 106 -2.03 -11.80 -25.20
CA PRO A 106 -1.82 -12.81 -24.17
C PRO A 106 -3.04 -13.72 -24.00
N ALA A 107 -2.80 -14.98 -23.66
CA ALA A 107 -3.88 -15.93 -23.40
C ALA A 107 -4.77 -15.45 -22.25
N ASP A 108 -6.08 -15.71 -22.37
CA ASP A 108 -7.08 -15.40 -21.36
C ASP A 108 -6.69 -15.94 -19.98
N LYS A 109 -7.04 -15.21 -18.93
CA LYS A 109 -6.78 -15.63 -17.55
C LYS A 109 -8.08 -15.91 -16.82
N HIS A 110 -8.14 -17.08 -16.20
CA HIS A 110 -9.22 -17.52 -15.32
C HIS A 110 -8.59 -17.92 -13.99
N VAL A 111 -8.89 -17.17 -12.94
CA VAL A 111 -8.25 -17.35 -11.62
C VAL A 111 -9.30 -17.33 -10.53
N LEU A 112 -9.23 -18.34 -9.64
CA LEU A 112 -10.01 -18.37 -8.41
C LEU A 112 -9.11 -17.99 -7.24
N SER A 113 -9.54 -17.00 -6.44
CA SER A 113 -8.82 -16.46 -5.29
C SER A 113 -9.68 -16.64 -4.03
N PRO A 114 -9.48 -17.72 -3.25
CA PRO A 114 -10.16 -17.91 -1.98
C PRO A 114 -9.56 -17.06 -0.87
N ALA A 115 -10.39 -16.70 0.12
CA ALA A 115 -9.97 -16.08 1.35
C ALA A 115 -10.84 -16.54 2.53
N VAL A 116 -10.21 -16.72 3.69
CA VAL A 116 -10.88 -17.01 4.95
C VAL A 116 -10.28 -16.12 6.03
N PHE A 117 -11.15 -15.43 6.78
CA PHE A 117 -10.78 -14.58 7.91
C PHE A 117 -11.50 -15.09 9.15
N MET A 118 -10.77 -15.16 10.25
CA MET A 118 -11.28 -15.60 11.55
C MET A 118 -10.90 -14.57 12.61
N ASN A 119 -11.81 -14.30 13.54
CA ASN A 119 -11.55 -13.47 14.69
C ASN A 119 -12.25 -14.08 15.91
N GLY A 120 -11.51 -14.33 16.99
CA GLY A 120 -11.99 -14.91 18.24
C GLY A 120 -11.76 -13.97 19.41
N TYR A 121 -12.75 -13.88 20.32
CA TYR A 121 -12.71 -13.08 21.53
C TYR A 121 -12.67 -14.02 22.75
N PRO A 122 -11.47 -14.40 23.26
CA PRO A 122 -11.36 -15.35 24.38
C PRO A 122 -11.85 -14.78 25.70
N LEU A 123 -11.80 -13.45 25.90
CA LEU A 123 -12.23 -12.77 27.13
C LEU A 123 -13.67 -12.24 27.00
N ARG A 124 -14.38 -12.17 28.15
CA ARG A 124 -15.76 -11.67 28.18
C ARG A 124 -15.91 -10.20 27.82
N ASN A 125 -14.95 -9.37 28.22
CA ASN A 125 -14.93 -7.93 27.93
C ASN A 125 -14.60 -7.60 26.45
N LYS A 126 -14.22 -8.60 25.65
CA LYS A 126 -13.86 -8.46 24.23
C LYS A 126 -12.69 -7.48 23.92
N ASP A 127 -11.97 -7.03 24.95
CA ASP A 127 -10.81 -6.14 24.75
C ASP A 127 -9.67 -6.85 24.04
N PHE A 128 -9.60 -8.18 24.16
CA PHE A 128 -8.57 -9.00 23.51
C PHE A 128 -9.19 -9.89 22.44
N SER A 129 -8.57 -9.90 21.27
CA SER A 129 -8.95 -10.79 20.17
C SER A 129 -7.74 -11.44 19.51
N ILE A 130 -7.96 -12.64 18.99
CA ILE A 130 -7.03 -13.40 18.16
C ILE A 130 -7.61 -13.43 16.77
N ARG A 131 -6.85 -13.02 15.79
CA ARG A 131 -7.25 -13.04 14.39
C ARG A 131 -6.32 -13.91 13.55
N ALA A 132 -6.88 -14.55 12.55
CA ALA A 132 -6.10 -15.30 11.58
C ALA A 132 -6.73 -15.16 10.20
N PHE A 133 -5.92 -15.18 9.16
CA PHE A 133 -6.45 -15.29 7.82
C PHE A 133 -5.53 -16.11 6.89
N TYR A 134 -6.20 -16.71 5.93
CA TYR A 134 -5.63 -17.25 4.71
C TYR A 134 -6.24 -16.53 3.52
N LYS A 135 -5.40 -16.09 2.57
CA LYS A 135 -5.88 -15.40 1.38
C LYS A 135 -5.00 -15.72 0.18
N GLN A 136 -5.63 -15.95 -0.97
CA GLN A 136 -4.95 -15.86 -2.25
C GLN A 136 -5.33 -14.58 -2.98
N SER A 137 -4.36 -13.98 -3.66
CA SER A 137 -4.55 -12.78 -4.47
C SER A 137 -3.90 -12.96 -5.82
N PHE A 138 -4.51 -12.34 -6.83
CA PHE A 138 -4.02 -12.30 -8.19
C PHE A 138 -3.96 -10.84 -8.65
N ARG A 139 -2.86 -10.46 -9.31
CA ARG A 139 -2.68 -9.13 -9.88
C ARG A 139 -2.24 -9.25 -11.33
N MET A 140 -3.08 -8.78 -12.24
CA MET A 140 -2.66 -8.58 -13.63
C MET A 140 -1.75 -7.36 -13.75
N PRO A 141 -0.67 -7.38 -14.56
CA PRO A 141 0.09 -6.19 -14.86
C PRO A 141 -0.82 -5.11 -15.44
N THR A 142 -0.64 -3.87 -15.00
CA THR A 142 -1.37 -2.72 -15.53
C THR A 142 -0.87 -2.37 -16.94
N PHE A 143 -1.61 -1.57 -17.69
CA PHE A 143 -1.12 -1.09 -18.99
C PHE A 143 0.14 -0.25 -18.84
N ASN A 144 0.32 0.45 -17.72
CA ASN A 144 1.56 1.18 -17.45
C ASN A 144 2.74 0.22 -17.23
N ASP A 145 2.52 -0.89 -16.50
CA ASP A 145 3.56 -1.91 -16.32
C ASP A 145 4.00 -2.55 -17.64
N LEU A 146 3.07 -2.67 -18.61
CA LEU A 146 3.27 -3.38 -19.87
C LEU A 146 3.76 -2.47 -21.01
N TYR A 147 3.19 -1.27 -21.15
CA TYR A 147 3.25 -0.50 -22.40
C TYR A 147 3.76 0.94 -22.24
N TYR A 148 4.14 1.38 -21.03
CA TYR A 148 4.73 2.70 -20.88
C TYR A 148 6.11 2.75 -21.57
N ALA A 149 6.35 3.72 -22.44
CA ALA A 149 7.41 3.69 -23.44
C ALA A 149 8.82 3.39 -22.93
N ASP A 150 9.19 3.91 -21.75
CA ASP A 150 10.55 3.73 -21.20
C ASP A 150 10.67 2.68 -20.11
N MET A 151 9.55 2.32 -19.46
CA MET A 151 9.54 1.49 -18.26
C MET A 151 8.77 0.19 -18.45
N GLY A 152 7.83 0.16 -19.41
CA GLY A 152 6.94 -0.97 -19.61
C GLY A 152 7.67 -2.21 -20.13
N ASN A 153 7.14 -3.36 -19.73
CA ASN A 153 7.60 -4.65 -20.20
C ASN A 153 6.40 -5.53 -20.56
N SER A 154 6.18 -5.69 -21.86
CA SER A 154 5.05 -6.47 -22.40
C SER A 154 5.12 -7.97 -22.09
N LYS A 155 6.25 -8.48 -21.58
CA LYS A 155 6.48 -9.88 -21.23
C LYS A 155 6.15 -10.21 -19.76
N LEU A 156 5.62 -9.25 -19.00
CA LEU A 156 5.30 -9.48 -17.59
C LEU A 156 4.22 -10.56 -17.43
N SER A 157 4.49 -11.47 -16.52
CA SER A 157 3.54 -12.45 -16.01
C SER A 157 2.69 -11.85 -14.88
N PRO A 158 1.43 -12.30 -14.70
CA PRO A 158 0.63 -11.89 -13.57
C PRO A 158 1.19 -12.38 -12.24
N GLU A 159 1.15 -11.51 -11.24
CA GLU A 159 1.58 -11.81 -9.87
C GLU A 159 0.51 -12.62 -9.13
N ARG A 160 0.93 -13.66 -8.39
CA ARG A 160 0.08 -14.45 -7.50
C ARG A 160 0.65 -14.46 -6.10
N VAL A 161 -0.20 -14.20 -5.11
CA VAL A 161 0.21 -14.15 -3.70
C VAL A 161 -0.62 -15.12 -2.89
N THR A 162 0.04 -15.94 -2.09
CA THR A 162 -0.58 -16.73 -1.02
C THR A 162 -0.14 -16.15 0.32
N GLN A 163 -1.09 -15.82 1.17
CA GLN A 163 -0.87 -15.10 2.43
C GLN A 163 -1.43 -15.89 3.61
N TYR A 164 -0.66 -15.96 4.68
CA TYR A 164 -1.04 -16.49 5.98
C TYR A 164 -0.70 -15.43 7.03
N ASN A 165 -1.61 -15.20 7.95
CA ASN A 165 -1.42 -14.25 9.05
C ASN A 165 -2.07 -14.78 10.32
N ILE A 166 -1.40 -14.55 11.44
CA ILE A 166 -1.96 -14.71 12.77
C ILE A 166 -1.62 -13.44 13.55
N GLY A 167 -2.63 -12.83 14.15
CA GLY A 167 -2.49 -11.58 14.89
C GLY A 167 -3.21 -11.59 16.23
N LEU A 168 -2.69 -10.78 17.12
CA LEU A 168 -3.27 -10.47 18.44
C LEU A 168 -3.69 -9.00 18.41
N LEU A 169 -4.83 -8.69 18.97
CA LEU A 169 -5.31 -7.33 19.16
C LEU A 169 -5.81 -7.16 20.59
N TYR A 170 -5.27 -6.18 21.29
CA TYR A 170 -5.82 -5.61 22.51
C TYR A 170 -6.38 -4.23 22.19
N ASP A 171 -7.64 -3.96 22.54
CA ASP A 171 -8.34 -2.70 22.27
C ASP A 171 -9.21 -2.35 23.45
N HIS A 172 -8.75 -1.40 24.24
CA HIS A 172 -9.43 -0.95 25.48
C HIS A 172 -9.76 0.52 25.40
N THR A 173 -10.99 0.88 25.74
CA THR A 173 -11.46 2.27 25.85
C THR A 173 -12.05 2.49 27.22
N SER A 174 -11.74 3.62 27.84
CA SER A 174 -12.13 3.95 29.20
C SER A 174 -12.35 5.45 29.38
N ASN A 175 -13.14 5.82 30.35
CA ASN A 175 -13.32 7.23 30.76
C ASN A 175 -12.32 7.64 31.88
N ARG A 176 -11.22 6.88 32.06
CA ARG A 176 -10.15 7.19 33.01
C ARG A 176 -9.01 7.92 32.30
N ILE A 177 -7.94 8.20 33.04
CA ILE A 177 -6.71 8.85 32.52
C ILE A 177 -6.22 8.13 31.24
N ILE A 178 -6.20 6.80 31.20
CA ILE A 178 -5.98 6.04 29.96
C ILE A 178 -7.33 5.95 29.27
N SER A 179 -7.58 6.85 28.30
CA SER A 179 -8.84 6.90 27.58
C SER A 179 -8.92 5.89 26.45
N ALA A 180 -7.81 5.55 25.82
CA ALA A 180 -7.73 4.49 24.83
C ALA A 180 -6.35 3.83 24.84
N ALA A 181 -6.32 2.50 24.75
CA ALA A 181 -5.11 1.72 24.56
C ALA A 181 -5.37 0.63 23.55
N ARG A 182 -4.67 0.66 22.41
CA ARG A 182 -4.74 -0.36 21.36
C ARG A 182 -3.34 -0.88 21.08
N LEU A 183 -3.18 -2.19 21.05
CA LEU A 183 -1.95 -2.86 20.66
C LEU A 183 -2.30 -3.99 19.71
N SER A 184 -1.68 -4.05 18.55
CA SER A 184 -1.77 -5.21 17.67
C SER A 184 -0.38 -5.74 17.32
N ALA A 185 -0.28 -7.05 17.20
CA ALA A 185 0.89 -7.75 16.72
C ALA A 185 0.47 -8.83 15.75
N ASP A 186 1.01 -8.80 14.53
CA ASP A 186 0.71 -9.72 13.44
C ASP A 186 1.99 -10.41 12.98
N VAL A 187 1.95 -11.71 12.89
CA VAL A 187 3.00 -12.53 12.25
C VAL A 187 2.46 -13.05 10.93
N TYR A 188 3.22 -12.90 9.87
CA TYR A 188 2.77 -13.29 8.55
C TYR A 188 3.82 -14.05 7.73
N TYR A 189 3.32 -14.87 6.83
CA TYR A 189 4.07 -15.51 5.76
C TYR A 189 3.33 -15.32 4.44
N ASN A 190 4.02 -14.71 3.47
CA ASN A 190 3.50 -14.52 2.12
C ASN A 190 4.43 -15.16 1.12
N ARG A 191 3.86 -15.91 0.19
CA ARG A 191 4.57 -16.47 -0.95
C ARG A 191 4.08 -15.80 -2.22
N VAL A 192 4.97 -15.09 -2.92
CA VAL A 192 4.67 -14.32 -4.11
C VAL A 192 5.33 -14.97 -5.30
N LYS A 193 4.52 -15.40 -6.28
CA LYS A 193 5.00 -15.90 -7.56
C LYS A 193 4.92 -14.79 -8.59
N ASP A 194 5.96 -14.66 -9.42
CA ASP A 194 6.08 -13.67 -10.49
C ASP A 194 5.89 -12.22 -9.97
N LYS A 195 6.53 -11.90 -8.81
CA LYS A 195 6.42 -10.58 -8.19
C LYS A 195 6.84 -9.49 -9.15
N ILE A 196 5.94 -8.55 -9.43
CA ILE A 196 6.22 -7.40 -10.31
C ILE A 196 6.92 -6.31 -9.48
N VAL A 197 8.09 -5.89 -9.94
CA VAL A 197 8.87 -4.82 -9.34
C VAL A 197 9.34 -3.84 -10.38
N ALA A 198 9.43 -2.55 -10.00
CA ALA A 198 10.16 -1.56 -10.76
C ALA A 198 11.64 -1.67 -10.39
N TYR A 199 12.51 -1.77 -11.37
CA TYR A 199 13.92 -2.01 -11.18
C TYR A 199 14.76 -0.95 -11.94
N PRO A 200 15.75 -0.32 -11.31
CA PRO A 200 16.60 0.65 -11.98
C PRO A 200 17.50 -0.05 -12.98
N LYS A 201 17.47 0.40 -14.24
CA LYS A 201 18.25 -0.17 -15.33
C LYS A 201 19.64 0.48 -15.39
N GLY A 202 20.59 -0.06 -14.62
CA GLY A 202 21.97 0.41 -14.57
C GLY A 202 22.10 1.84 -14.02
N GLN A 203 23.14 2.57 -14.49
CA GLN A 203 23.42 3.96 -14.06
C GLN A 203 22.58 5.02 -14.77
N GLN A 204 21.66 4.64 -15.65
CA GLN A 204 21.00 5.57 -16.59
C GLN A 204 19.72 6.21 -16.06
N PHE A 205 19.42 6.16 -14.76
CA PHE A 205 18.16 6.68 -14.18
C PHE A 205 16.88 6.17 -14.87
N ARG A 206 16.99 5.06 -15.62
CA ARG A 206 15.88 4.39 -16.28
C ARG A 206 15.38 3.25 -15.44
N TRP A 207 14.09 3.11 -15.39
CA TRP A 207 13.43 2.01 -14.71
C TRP A 207 12.91 1.01 -15.72
N THR A 208 12.80 -0.23 -15.32
CA THR A 208 12.08 -1.25 -16.08
C THR A 208 11.23 -2.07 -15.13
N MET A 209 10.12 -2.55 -15.63
CA MET A 209 9.29 -3.50 -14.90
C MET A 209 9.77 -4.91 -15.18
N LEU A 210 9.92 -5.71 -14.14
CA LEU A 210 10.30 -7.12 -14.27
C LEU A 210 9.56 -7.99 -13.24
N ASN A 211 9.48 -9.29 -13.53
CA ASN A 211 9.05 -10.25 -12.55
C ASN A 211 10.27 -10.78 -11.79
N LEU A 212 10.24 -10.73 -10.46
CA LEU A 212 11.00 -11.65 -9.62
C LEU A 212 10.19 -12.95 -9.56
N GLY A 213 10.84 -14.10 -9.83
CA GLY A 213 10.12 -15.35 -9.99
C GLY A 213 9.34 -15.77 -8.75
N LEU A 214 10.03 -16.16 -7.69
CA LEU A 214 9.44 -16.60 -6.42
C LEU A 214 10.04 -15.84 -5.25
N VAL A 215 9.20 -15.16 -4.48
CA VAL A 215 9.61 -14.39 -3.30
C VAL A 215 8.90 -14.91 -2.06
N ASP A 216 9.66 -15.30 -1.04
CA ASP A 216 9.16 -15.64 0.29
C ASP A 216 9.30 -14.43 1.21
N ILE A 217 8.18 -14.01 1.83
CA ILE A 217 8.12 -12.86 2.73
C ILE A 217 7.65 -13.33 4.10
N ARG A 218 8.44 -13.08 5.12
CA ARG A 218 8.09 -13.36 6.52
C ARG A 218 8.28 -12.10 7.33
N GLY A 219 7.36 -11.83 8.22
CA GLY A 219 7.48 -10.62 9.02
C GLY A 219 6.63 -10.59 10.26
N ILE A 220 6.85 -9.53 11.03
CA ILE A 220 6.10 -9.17 12.22
C ILE A 220 5.78 -7.69 12.11
N ASP A 221 4.50 -7.36 12.21
CA ASP A 221 4.02 -5.99 12.31
C ASP A 221 3.46 -5.74 13.71
N VAL A 222 3.93 -4.69 14.35
CA VAL A 222 3.42 -4.25 15.65
C VAL A 222 2.92 -2.82 15.52
N THR A 223 1.68 -2.56 15.99
CA THR A 223 1.15 -1.19 16.06
C THR A 223 0.62 -0.93 17.46
N GLY A 224 0.90 0.26 17.99
CA GLY A 224 0.43 0.73 19.28
C GLY A 224 -0.24 2.09 19.17
N LEU A 225 -1.31 2.28 19.93
CA LEU A 225 -1.98 3.55 20.16
C LEU A 225 -2.26 3.67 21.66
N LEU A 226 -1.81 4.77 22.24
CA LEU A 226 -2.12 5.15 23.60
C LEU A 226 -2.67 6.56 23.61
N THR A 227 -3.86 6.77 24.18
CA THR A 227 -4.42 8.10 24.42
C THR A 227 -4.64 8.30 25.90
N LEU A 228 -4.05 9.35 26.43
CA LEU A 228 -4.19 9.79 27.82
C LEU A 228 -5.00 11.08 27.85
N ASN A 229 -5.91 11.16 28.82
CA ASN A 229 -6.64 12.38 29.17
C ASN A 229 -6.44 12.64 30.66
N PRO A 230 -5.30 13.25 31.07
CA PRO A 230 -5.00 13.47 32.48
C PRO A 230 -5.76 14.66 33.08
N TYR A 231 -6.22 15.58 32.26
CA TYR A 231 -6.94 16.78 32.66
C TYR A 231 -7.98 17.16 31.62
N LYS A 232 -8.96 17.98 31.99
CA LYS A 232 -9.99 18.47 31.07
C LYS A 232 -9.38 19.10 29.83
N ASP A 233 -9.86 18.63 28.65
CA ASP A 233 -9.45 19.11 27.33
C ASP A 233 -7.95 18.94 27.01
N LEU A 234 -7.18 18.21 27.84
CA LEU A 234 -5.78 17.87 27.60
C LEU A 234 -5.65 16.41 27.19
N TYR A 235 -5.21 16.17 25.96
CA TYR A 235 -5.02 14.85 25.38
C TYR A 235 -3.57 14.64 24.94
N PHE A 236 -3.01 13.51 25.32
CA PHE A 236 -1.75 13.00 24.79
C PHE A 236 -2.05 11.74 24.00
N THR A 237 -1.68 11.73 22.72
CA THR A 237 -1.83 10.54 21.89
C THR A 237 -0.46 10.15 21.35
N LEU A 238 -0.07 8.90 21.62
CA LEU A 238 1.12 8.27 21.05
C LEU A 238 0.69 7.14 20.13
N ARG A 239 1.11 7.18 18.88
CA ARG A 239 0.95 6.10 17.91
C ARG A 239 2.32 5.64 17.46
N CYS A 240 2.56 4.33 17.52
CA CYS A 240 3.81 3.71 17.08
C CYS A 240 3.49 2.55 16.14
N GLN A 241 4.35 2.36 15.15
CA GLN A 241 4.35 1.16 14.32
C GLN A 241 5.78 0.69 14.10
N TYR A 242 5.95 -0.63 14.02
CA TYR A 242 7.21 -1.28 13.73
C TYR A 242 6.96 -2.48 12.85
N THR A 243 7.79 -2.63 11.82
CA THR A 243 7.78 -3.76 10.91
C THR A 243 9.16 -4.41 10.88
N PHE A 244 9.21 -5.70 11.12
CA PHE A 244 10.31 -6.56 10.72
C PHE A 244 9.86 -7.38 9.52
N GLN A 245 10.60 -7.30 8.40
CA GLN A 245 10.25 -8.01 7.17
C GLN A 245 11.48 -8.61 6.51
N ARG A 246 11.47 -9.93 6.34
CA ARG A 246 12.42 -10.63 5.49
C ARG A 246 11.73 -11.06 4.20
N ALA A 247 12.04 -10.37 3.10
CA ALA A 247 11.50 -10.62 1.77
C ALA A 247 12.65 -11.08 0.87
N ILE A 248 12.72 -12.35 0.55
CA ILE A 248 13.88 -12.98 -0.11
C ILE A 248 13.48 -13.63 -1.44
N ASP A 249 14.37 -13.52 -2.42
CA ASP A 249 14.26 -14.27 -3.68
C ASP A 249 14.61 -15.74 -3.45
N VAL A 250 13.71 -16.63 -3.83
CA VAL A 250 13.90 -18.09 -3.74
C VAL A 250 13.63 -18.78 -5.08
N THR A 251 13.82 -18.04 -6.18
CA THR A 251 13.52 -18.50 -7.55
C THR A 251 14.44 -19.64 -7.98
N ASN A 252 15.73 -19.42 -7.96
CA ASN A 252 16.69 -20.39 -8.48
C ASN A 252 17.91 -20.49 -7.55
N PRO A 253 18.17 -21.67 -6.95
CA PRO A 253 19.30 -21.88 -6.05
C PRO A 253 20.68 -21.62 -6.67
N ALA A 254 20.79 -21.59 -8.00
CA ALA A 254 22.05 -21.35 -8.70
C ALA A 254 22.37 -19.86 -8.89
N ASP A 255 21.41 -18.95 -8.59
CA ASP A 255 21.61 -17.51 -8.73
C ASP A 255 22.42 -16.95 -7.55
N ASN A 256 23.33 -16.00 -7.83
CA ASN A 256 24.16 -15.36 -6.80
C ASN A 256 23.37 -14.62 -5.73
N TYR A 257 22.12 -14.21 -6.06
CA TYR A 257 21.20 -13.51 -5.17
C TYR A 257 20.14 -14.43 -4.52
N TYR A 258 20.31 -15.75 -4.63
CA TYR A 258 19.40 -16.70 -3.99
C TYR A 258 19.37 -16.51 -2.48
N ARG A 259 18.17 -16.28 -1.91
CA ARG A 259 17.89 -15.94 -0.50
C ARG A 259 18.37 -14.56 -0.07
N ASP A 260 18.71 -13.68 -0.99
CA ASP A 260 18.95 -12.28 -0.72
C ASP A 260 17.65 -11.51 -0.57
N GLN A 261 17.70 -10.42 0.20
CA GLN A 261 16.58 -9.48 0.37
C GLN A 261 16.30 -8.79 -0.96
N ILE A 262 15.05 -8.75 -1.38
CA ILE A 262 14.68 -8.09 -2.64
C ILE A 262 14.94 -6.57 -2.57
N PRO A 263 15.19 -5.92 -3.73
CA PRO A 263 15.57 -4.51 -3.76
C PRO A 263 14.58 -3.58 -3.07
N TYR A 264 15.12 -2.55 -2.42
CA TYR A 264 14.40 -1.45 -1.74
C TYR A 264 13.48 -1.86 -0.59
N ILE A 265 13.47 -3.11 -0.16
CA ILE A 265 12.71 -3.57 1.00
C ILE A 265 13.61 -3.60 2.24
N PRO A 266 13.40 -2.74 3.25
CA PRO A 266 14.17 -2.77 4.49
C PRO A 266 13.77 -3.98 5.36
N ARG A 267 14.71 -4.50 6.14
CA ARG A 267 14.38 -5.52 7.16
C ARG A 267 13.67 -4.93 8.35
N HIS A 268 13.99 -3.69 8.70
CA HIS A 268 13.42 -2.98 9.85
C HIS A 268 12.89 -1.63 9.39
N SER A 269 11.68 -1.29 9.75
CA SER A 269 11.12 0.04 9.57
C SER A 269 10.20 0.38 10.72
N GLY A 270 10.00 1.66 10.98
CA GLY A 270 9.11 2.09 12.03
C GLY A 270 8.72 3.56 11.89
N ALA A 271 7.63 3.90 12.56
CA ALA A 271 7.20 5.28 12.69
C ALA A 271 6.59 5.51 14.08
N ALA A 272 6.71 6.72 14.58
CA ALA A 272 6.07 7.17 15.79
C ALA A 272 5.46 8.56 15.58
N VAL A 273 4.26 8.77 16.11
CA VAL A 273 3.59 10.09 16.11
C VAL A 273 3.13 10.37 17.53
N ALA A 274 3.62 11.45 18.11
CA ALA A 274 3.17 12.00 19.38
C ALA A 274 2.35 13.27 19.13
N ASN A 275 1.17 13.33 19.69
CA ASN A 275 0.29 14.49 19.62
C ASN A 275 -0.11 14.94 21.00
N VAL A 276 -0.07 16.24 21.24
CA VAL A 276 -0.59 16.91 22.44
C VAL A 276 -1.64 17.90 21.99
N GLN A 277 -2.86 17.76 22.51
CA GLN A 277 -3.95 18.69 22.28
C GLN A 277 -4.41 19.32 23.58
N TRP A 278 -4.55 20.64 23.57
CA TRP A 278 -5.01 21.42 24.72
C TRP A 278 -5.66 22.72 24.28
N GLU A 279 -6.93 22.93 24.64
CA GLU A 279 -7.66 24.17 24.41
C GLU A 279 -7.51 24.75 23.00
N GLY A 280 -7.66 23.90 21.97
CA GLY A 280 -7.52 24.29 20.56
C GLY A 280 -6.08 24.39 20.05
N TRP A 281 -5.08 24.19 20.89
CA TRP A 281 -3.69 23.97 20.45
C TRP A 281 -3.50 22.49 20.10
N SER A 282 -2.70 22.22 19.07
CA SER A 282 -2.26 20.88 18.74
C SER A 282 -0.79 20.90 18.35
N LEU A 283 0.04 20.20 19.12
CA LEU A 283 1.45 19.98 18.84
C LEU A 283 1.64 18.54 18.38
N ASN A 284 2.21 18.35 17.20
CA ASN A 284 2.53 17.03 16.66
C ASN A 284 4.04 16.91 16.43
N TYR A 285 4.56 15.77 16.83
CA TYR A 285 5.90 15.32 16.45
C TYR A 285 5.78 13.98 15.78
N SER A 286 6.34 13.84 14.58
CA SER A 286 6.42 12.57 13.85
C SER A 286 7.87 12.17 13.62
N TRP A 287 8.12 10.87 13.65
CA TRP A 287 9.40 10.26 13.39
C TRP A 287 9.20 9.02 12.51
N ILE A 288 10.05 8.87 11.50
CA ILE A 288 10.06 7.72 10.57
C ILE A 288 11.50 7.20 10.52
N TYR A 289 11.65 5.89 10.57
CA TYR A 289 12.89 5.17 10.38
C TYR A 289 12.72 4.10 9.30
N VAL A 290 13.66 4.07 8.36
CA VAL A 290 13.80 3.02 7.35
C VAL A 290 15.19 2.45 7.46
N GLY A 291 15.29 1.17 7.76
CA GLY A 291 16.53 0.44 7.94
C GLY A 291 17.31 0.26 6.64
N GLU A 292 18.42 -0.45 6.76
CA GLU A 292 19.27 -0.81 5.63
C GLU A 292 18.50 -1.60 4.58
N ARG A 293 18.86 -1.40 3.33
CA ARG A 293 18.30 -2.08 2.17
C ARG A 293 19.33 -2.14 1.05
N TYR A 294 18.99 -2.82 -0.02
CA TYR A 294 19.82 -2.92 -1.21
C TYR A 294 19.07 -2.37 -2.43
N ASN A 295 19.79 -1.76 -3.36
CA ASN A 295 19.20 -1.18 -4.57
C ASN A 295 19.19 -2.15 -5.76
N GLN A 296 19.82 -3.33 -5.61
CA GLN A 296 19.92 -4.39 -6.59
C GLN A 296 19.57 -5.74 -5.93
N GLN A 297 19.47 -6.82 -6.74
CA GLN A 297 19.12 -8.16 -6.27
C GLN A 297 20.20 -8.76 -5.35
N GLU A 298 21.48 -8.57 -5.66
CA GLU A 298 22.59 -9.06 -4.83
C GLU A 298 22.79 -8.16 -3.61
N ASN A 299 22.81 -8.76 -2.41
CA ASN A 299 22.99 -8.06 -1.15
C ASN A 299 24.49 -7.85 -0.83
N ILE A 300 25.23 -7.29 -1.75
CA ILE A 300 26.66 -6.95 -1.61
C ILE A 300 26.84 -5.47 -1.20
N ARG A 301 28.03 -5.15 -0.69
CA ARG A 301 28.35 -3.79 -0.22
C ARG A 301 28.16 -2.71 -1.28
N TYR A 302 28.39 -3.01 -2.54
CA TYR A 302 28.21 -2.07 -3.66
C TYR A 302 26.74 -1.65 -3.83
N ASN A 303 25.81 -2.54 -3.53
CA ASN A 303 24.37 -2.34 -3.67
C ASN A 303 23.69 -1.85 -2.38
N TYR A 304 24.49 -1.65 -1.33
CA TYR A 304 23.99 -1.25 -0.02
C TYR A 304 23.47 0.19 -0.04
N THR A 305 22.29 0.40 0.53
CA THR A 305 21.69 1.70 0.76
C THR A 305 21.52 1.93 2.26
N GLN A 306 22.09 3.02 2.74
CA GLN A 306 22.12 3.35 4.17
C GLN A 306 20.71 3.51 4.75
N PRO A 307 20.54 3.16 6.03
CA PRO A 307 19.32 3.49 6.76
C PRO A 307 19.18 5.00 6.88
N TRP A 308 17.96 5.46 6.98
CA TRP A 308 17.66 6.87 7.20
C TRP A 308 16.50 7.05 8.17
N TYR A 309 16.41 8.23 8.74
CA TYR A 309 15.27 8.64 9.55
C TYR A 309 14.97 10.12 9.32
N THR A 310 13.72 10.49 9.50
CA THR A 310 13.29 11.91 9.52
C THR A 310 12.38 12.16 10.69
N SER A 311 12.30 13.42 11.09
CA SER A 311 11.33 13.88 12.07
C SER A 311 10.74 15.21 11.65
N ASP A 312 9.44 15.36 11.90
CA ASP A 312 8.69 16.56 11.58
C ASP A 312 8.01 17.09 12.84
N LEU A 313 7.90 18.40 12.93
CA LEU A 313 7.21 19.08 14.03
C LEU A 313 6.15 20.00 13.46
N SER A 314 4.93 19.93 14.00
CA SER A 314 3.89 20.88 13.63
C SER A 314 3.13 21.41 14.84
N LEU A 315 2.78 22.69 14.77
CA LEU A 315 1.98 23.40 15.78
C LEU A 315 0.78 24.03 15.08
N SER A 316 -0.42 23.73 15.57
CA SER A 316 -1.63 24.39 15.10
C SER A 316 -2.45 24.98 16.23
N LYS A 317 -3.21 26.03 15.91
CA LYS A 317 -4.18 26.67 16.81
C LYS A 317 -5.48 26.91 16.07
N ASP A 318 -6.57 26.49 16.70
CA ASP A 318 -7.92 26.77 16.26
C ASP A 318 -8.46 28.02 16.97
N PHE A 319 -9.07 28.93 16.21
CA PHE A 319 -9.72 30.16 16.69
C PHE A 319 -11.16 30.17 16.17
N GLN A 320 -12.10 30.50 17.05
CA GLN A 320 -13.49 30.72 16.68
C GLN A 320 -13.83 32.22 16.73
N LEU A 321 -14.17 32.81 15.59
CA LEU A 321 -14.51 34.20 15.44
C LEU A 321 -15.98 34.33 14.98
N GLY A 322 -16.91 34.24 15.92
CA GLY A 322 -18.34 34.21 15.60
C GLY A 322 -18.72 32.96 14.79
N LYS A 323 -19.12 33.12 13.52
CA LYS A 323 -19.45 32.01 12.62
C LYS A 323 -18.26 31.49 11.83
N VAL A 324 -17.12 32.19 11.90
CA VAL A 324 -15.92 31.84 11.13
C VAL A 324 -14.97 31.04 12.03
N SER A 325 -14.54 29.87 11.57
CA SER A 325 -13.51 29.06 12.18
C SER A 325 -12.20 29.27 11.44
N LEU A 326 -11.12 29.60 12.16
CA LEU A 326 -9.78 29.81 11.62
C LEU A 326 -8.83 28.80 12.23
N ARG A 327 -8.02 28.13 11.39
CA ARG A 327 -6.92 27.30 11.83
C ARG A 327 -5.61 27.83 11.26
N GLY A 328 -4.67 28.19 12.13
CA GLY A 328 -3.26 28.46 11.78
C GLY A 328 -2.43 27.21 12.01
N LEU A 329 -1.59 26.82 11.05
CA LEU A 329 -0.69 25.66 11.13
C LEU A 329 0.71 26.06 10.67
N ILE A 330 1.72 25.73 11.48
CA ILE A 330 3.14 25.86 11.16
C ILE A 330 3.76 24.46 11.18
N GLU A 331 4.51 24.12 10.14
CA GLU A 331 5.14 22.82 9.98
C GLU A 331 6.63 23.00 9.69
N ILE A 332 7.45 22.19 10.33
CA ILE A 332 8.90 22.05 10.09
C ILE A 332 9.10 20.59 9.68
N ASN A 333 9.32 20.35 8.39
CA ASN A 333 9.58 19.02 7.85
C ASN A 333 11.09 18.77 7.84
N ASN A 334 11.47 17.52 8.09
CA ASN A 334 12.87 17.10 8.25
C ASN A 334 13.60 17.99 9.25
N LEU A 335 13.09 18.06 10.49
CA LEU A 335 13.54 18.93 11.59
C LEU A 335 15.04 18.88 11.81
N LEU A 336 15.67 17.71 11.66
CA LEU A 336 17.08 17.50 11.87
C LEU A 336 17.92 17.70 10.60
N SER A 337 17.29 18.11 9.48
CA SER A 337 17.94 18.37 8.18
C SER A 337 18.76 17.17 7.69
N GLN A 338 18.23 15.96 7.84
CA GLN A 338 18.87 14.75 7.35
C GLN A 338 18.99 14.77 5.82
N ASP A 339 20.15 14.33 5.35
CA ASP A 339 20.41 14.12 3.93
C ASP A 339 20.19 12.63 3.63
N TYR A 340 19.20 12.31 2.79
CA TYR A 340 18.84 10.93 2.54
C TYR A 340 18.19 10.74 1.17
N ASP A 341 18.34 9.52 0.65
CA ASP A 341 17.70 9.06 -0.58
C ASP A 341 16.71 7.94 -0.24
N VAL A 342 15.48 8.07 -0.70
CA VAL A 342 14.52 6.95 -0.70
C VAL A 342 14.88 5.96 -1.80
N ILE A 343 15.22 6.48 -2.96
CA ILE A 343 15.71 5.77 -4.14
C ILE A 343 17.09 6.32 -4.45
N LEU A 344 18.03 5.46 -4.80
CA LEU A 344 19.40 5.84 -5.14
C LEU A 344 19.44 7.00 -6.14
N ASN A 345 20.22 8.05 -5.83
CA ASN A 345 20.37 9.28 -6.61
C ASN A 345 19.10 10.16 -6.71
N TYR A 346 18.11 9.95 -5.87
CA TYR A 346 16.94 10.83 -5.74
C TYR A 346 16.93 11.45 -4.33
N PRO A 347 17.72 12.53 -4.11
CA PRO A 347 17.82 13.18 -2.82
C PRO A 347 16.48 13.80 -2.41
N MET A 348 16.11 13.57 -1.17
CA MET A 348 14.88 14.13 -0.60
C MET A 348 15.12 15.54 -0.06
N PRO A 349 14.07 16.38 0.02
CA PRO A 349 14.19 17.73 0.55
C PRO A 349 14.76 17.75 1.96
N LYS A 350 15.75 18.63 2.19
CA LYS A 350 16.25 18.95 3.53
C LYS A 350 15.16 19.68 4.32
N ARG A 351 15.51 20.20 5.50
CA ARG A 351 14.56 20.96 6.33
C ARG A 351 13.82 22.01 5.50
N ASN A 352 12.50 22.00 5.61
CA ASN A 352 11.66 23.00 4.98
C ASN A 352 10.51 23.39 5.91
N TYR A 353 9.92 24.55 5.64
CA TYR A 353 8.89 25.16 6.47
C TYR A 353 7.64 25.37 5.63
N ARG A 354 6.49 25.09 6.25
CA ARG A 354 5.18 25.36 5.63
C ARG A 354 4.31 26.11 6.64
N PHE A 355 3.63 27.13 6.16
CA PHE A 355 2.59 27.84 6.91
C PHE A 355 1.28 27.74 6.17
N THR A 356 0.21 27.37 6.88
CA THR A 356 -1.14 27.18 6.31
C THR A 356 -2.16 27.90 7.16
N ILE A 357 -3.05 28.63 6.52
CA ILE A 357 -4.27 29.19 7.15
C ILE A 357 -5.47 28.55 6.49
N THR A 358 -6.34 27.95 7.28
CA THR A 358 -7.64 27.42 6.85
C THR A 358 -8.74 28.29 7.41
N VAL A 359 -9.71 28.69 6.58
CA VAL A 359 -10.87 29.48 6.93
C VAL A 359 -12.12 28.69 6.58
N GLU A 360 -13.00 28.47 7.55
CA GLU A 360 -14.32 27.83 7.38
C GLU A 360 -15.40 28.85 7.77
N ILE A 361 -16.37 29.06 6.90
CA ILE A 361 -17.42 30.09 7.02
C ILE A 361 -18.79 29.42 7.21
#